data_f31f71887e6d2b9c606496147bdeeb5b
#
_entry.id   f31f71887e6d2b9c606496147bdeeb5b
#
_cell.length_a   1.000
_cell.length_b   1.000
_cell.length_c   1.000
_cell.angle_alpha   90.00
_cell.angle_beta   90.00
_cell.angle_gamma   90.00
#
_symmetry.space_group_name_H-M   'P 1'
#
loop_
_entity.id
_entity.type
_entity.pdbx_description
1 polymer ?
#
loop_
_entity_poly.entity_id
_entity_poly.type
_entity_poly.pdbx_seq_one_letter_code
_entity_poly.pdbx_strand_id
1 'polypeptide(L)'
;AKDFVRLLDDALPEGSKLPRDEDGSFNLRAKDEGKIRDGTKKYKGFNLNSPKQLVEKLTLVLGKAPVDADGKPSASRQALRAYSADHEVIQVYLEWKRSDKRRQMIESIQEKMDDTGFVRASYMQLGAESGRMSCIKPNNQQIPRDKQFRSCVEAPDGWLLVDADFSQMELRLAAAVAGDDRMIKAFQDGEDPHTVTAEAIGCDRQTAKSANFGLLYGSGAPGLRNYAGSMGITMTLEEASAI
;
A
#
# COMPACT_ATOMS: atom_id res chain seq x y z
N ALA A 1 14.52 -7.75 7.72
CA ALA A 1 13.96 -8.03 9.06
C ALA A 1 14.98 -7.91 10.17
N LYS A 2 16.15 -8.57 10.06
CA LYS A 2 17.16 -8.56 11.14
C LYS A 2 17.62 -7.15 11.51
N ASP A 3 17.92 -6.31 10.53
CA ASP A 3 18.37 -4.92 10.77
C ASP A 3 17.27 -4.07 11.42
N PHE A 4 16.02 -4.22 10.98
CA PHE A 4 14.89 -3.56 11.63
C PHE A 4 14.74 -3.98 13.10
N VAL A 5 14.80 -5.28 13.38
CA VAL A 5 14.67 -5.80 14.76
C VAL A 5 15.77 -5.26 15.65
N ARG A 6 17.02 -5.22 15.16
CA ARG A 6 18.17 -4.65 15.92
C ARG A 6 17.96 -3.16 16.17
N LEU A 7 17.65 -2.37 15.14
CA LEU A 7 17.42 -0.94 15.29
C LEU A 7 16.24 -0.62 16.21
N LEU A 8 15.18 -1.44 16.13
CA LEU A 8 14.04 -1.29 17.02
C LEU A 8 14.45 -1.56 18.48
N ASP A 9 15.18 -2.65 18.73
CA ASP A 9 15.66 -2.98 20.08
C ASP A 9 16.59 -1.91 20.63
N ASP A 10 17.53 -1.42 19.81
CA ASP A 10 18.47 -0.36 20.20
C ASP A 10 17.73 0.94 20.59
N ALA A 11 16.66 1.28 19.87
CA ALA A 11 15.83 2.46 20.12
C ALA A 11 14.86 2.33 21.30
N LEU A 12 14.59 1.12 21.78
CA LEU A 12 13.67 0.89 22.91
C LEU A 12 14.34 1.21 24.27
N PRO A 13 13.56 1.72 25.25
CA PRO A 13 14.02 1.87 26.64
C PRO A 13 14.45 0.52 27.24
N GLU A 14 15.39 0.54 28.20
CA GLU A 14 15.96 -0.66 28.84
C GLU A 14 14.87 -1.65 29.34
N GLY A 15 13.85 -1.19 30.01
CA GLY A 15 12.78 -2.04 30.53
C GLY A 15 11.82 -2.60 29.47
N SER A 16 11.99 -2.25 28.18
CA SER A 16 11.06 -2.57 27.09
C SER A 16 11.72 -3.27 25.91
N LYS A 17 12.97 -3.72 26.04
CA LYS A 17 13.72 -4.43 25.01
C LYS A 17 12.96 -5.63 24.45
N LEU A 18 13.31 -6.06 23.28
CA LEU A 18 12.68 -7.21 22.63
C LEU A 18 13.07 -8.53 23.33
N PRO A 19 12.17 -9.51 23.37
CA PRO A 19 12.46 -10.80 23.99
C PRO A 19 13.58 -11.53 23.25
N ARG A 20 14.45 -12.21 24.02
CA ARG A 20 15.56 -13.00 23.50
C ARG A 20 15.41 -14.45 23.92
N ASP A 21 15.95 -15.33 23.11
CA ASP A 21 16.13 -16.75 23.43
C ASP A 21 17.35 -16.95 24.33
N GLU A 22 17.57 -18.17 24.86
CA GLU A 22 18.66 -18.52 25.77
C GLU A 22 20.07 -18.30 25.15
N ASP A 23 20.18 -18.38 23.82
CA ASP A 23 21.40 -18.12 23.06
C ASP A 23 21.65 -16.63 22.79
N GLY A 24 20.80 -15.73 23.29
CA GLY A 24 20.86 -14.29 23.11
C GLY A 24 20.25 -13.78 21.79
N SER A 25 19.80 -14.64 20.90
CA SER A 25 19.11 -14.24 19.68
C SER A 25 17.71 -13.66 19.96
N PHE A 26 17.22 -12.79 19.05
CA PHE A 26 15.87 -12.25 19.19
C PHE A 26 14.81 -13.34 19.02
N ASN A 27 13.91 -13.46 19.99
CA ASN A 27 12.77 -14.36 19.89
C ASN A 27 11.68 -13.73 19.01
N LEU A 28 11.69 -14.08 17.72
CA LEU A 28 10.76 -13.56 16.70
C LEU A 28 9.65 -14.56 16.35
N ARG A 29 9.34 -15.49 17.22
CA ARG A 29 8.33 -16.54 16.96
C ARG A 29 6.95 -15.93 16.79
N ALA A 30 6.38 -16.16 15.63
CA ALA A 30 5.05 -15.67 15.28
C ALA A 30 3.92 -16.45 15.98
N LYS A 31 4.20 -17.69 16.40
CA LYS A 31 3.21 -18.57 17.07
C LYS A 31 3.90 -19.30 18.21
N ASP A 32 3.23 -19.35 19.35
CA ASP A 32 3.58 -20.31 20.38
C ASP A 32 3.08 -21.69 19.94
N GLU A 33 3.93 -22.72 20.01
CA GLU A 33 3.59 -24.09 19.63
C GLU A 33 2.64 -24.77 20.64
N GLY A 34 2.28 -24.08 21.72
CA GLY A 34 1.37 -24.56 22.75
C GLY A 34 -0.02 -23.93 22.72
N LYS A 35 -1.06 -24.73 22.48
CA LYS A 35 -2.43 -24.32 22.84
C LYS A 35 -2.54 -24.29 24.37
N ILE A 36 -2.80 -23.10 24.93
CA ILE A 36 -3.19 -23.02 26.34
C ILE A 36 -4.60 -23.58 26.46
N ARG A 37 -4.87 -24.28 27.57
CA ARG A 37 -6.15 -25.00 27.85
C ARG A 37 -7.41 -24.14 27.79
N ASP A 38 -7.27 -22.80 27.88
CA ASP A 38 -8.35 -21.81 27.83
C ASP A 38 -8.60 -21.22 26.40
N GLY A 39 -7.90 -21.71 25.37
CA GLY A 39 -8.04 -21.23 23.99
C GLY A 39 -7.32 -19.93 23.68
N THR A 40 -6.66 -19.28 24.63
CA THR A 40 -5.88 -18.09 24.40
C THR A 40 -4.48 -18.45 23.85
N LYS A 41 -4.06 -17.78 22.77
CA LYS A 41 -2.69 -17.91 22.23
C LYS A 41 -1.79 -16.88 22.93
N LYS A 42 -0.90 -17.33 23.80
CA LYS A 42 0.18 -16.46 24.30
C LYS A 42 1.36 -16.53 23.35
N TYR A 43 1.74 -15.39 22.84
CA TYR A 43 2.99 -15.23 22.07
C TYR A 43 4.12 -14.93 23.05
N LYS A 44 5.13 -15.78 23.11
CA LYS A 44 6.34 -15.56 23.93
C LYS A 44 7.35 -14.63 23.28
N GLY A 45 7.26 -14.46 21.93
CA GLY A 45 8.17 -13.66 21.14
C GLY A 45 7.55 -12.40 20.58
N PHE A 46 8.39 -11.55 19.96
CA PHE A 46 7.96 -10.40 19.21
C PHE A 46 7.55 -10.81 17.80
N ASN A 47 6.27 -10.63 17.48
CA ASN A 47 5.75 -10.95 16.15
C ASN A 47 5.76 -9.70 15.25
N LEU A 48 6.70 -9.65 14.30
CA LEU A 48 6.83 -8.59 13.30
C LEU A 48 5.57 -8.34 12.47
N ASN A 49 4.72 -9.34 12.34
CA ASN A 49 3.47 -9.26 11.58
C ASN A 49 2.24 -8.93 12.46
N SER A 50 2.45 -8.67 13.76
CA SER A 50 1.38 -8.24 14.66
C SER A 50 1.30 -6.70 14.69
N PRO A 51 0.28 -6.07 14.08
CA PRO A 51 0.12 -4.61 14.12
C PRO A 51 0.06 -4.07 15.55
N LYS A 52 -0.60 -4.81 16.47
CA LYS A 52 -0.72 -4.41 17.87
C LYS A 52 0.62 -4.34 18.58
N GLN A 53 1.43 -5.41 18.50
CA GLN A 53 2.76 -5.42 19.14
C GLN A 53 3.70 -4.39 18.53
N LEU A 54 3.60 -4.19 17.22
CA LEU A 54 4.42 -3.22 16.51
C LEU A 54 4.06 -1.79 16.91
N VAL A 55 2.78 -1.44 16.93
CA VAL A 55 2.33 -0.12 17.38
C VAL A 55 2.76 0.15 18.81
N GLU A 56 2.63 -0.83 19.72
CA GLU A 56 3.07 -0.71 21.11
C GLU A 56 4.57 -0.38 21.20
N LYS A 57 5.42 -1.12 20.49
CA LYS A 57 6.87 -0.86 20.49
C LYS A 57 7.24 0.45 19.80
N LEU A 58 6.61 0.76 18.67
CA LEU A 58 6.84 2.03 17.98
C LEU A 58 6.36 3.24 18.79
N THR A 59 5.31 3.10 19.59
CA THR A 59 4.87 4.16 20.50
C THR A 59 5.96 4.55 21.50
N LEU A 60 6.71 3.58 22.01
CA LEU A 60 7.83 3.84 22.94
C LEU A 60 8.99 4.55 22.26
N VAL A 61 9.24 4.25 20.99
CA VAL A 61 10.33 4.88 20.20
C VAL A 61 9.93 6.29 19.75
N LEU A 62 8.68 6.49 19.34
CA LEU A 62 8.19 7.75 18.78
C LEU A 62 7.64 8.72 19.83
N GLY A 63 7.52 8.29 21.08
CA GLY A 63 6.89 9.06 22.17
C GLY A 63 5.37 9.20 22.05
N LYS A 64 4.77 8.77 20.93
CA LYS A 64 3.32 8.75 20.68
C LYS A 64 2.95 7.63 19.71
N ALA A 65 1.73 7.13 19.82
CA ALA A 65 1.24 6.11 18.91
C ALA A 65 1.11 6.66 17.48
N PRO A 66 1.66 5.98 16.47
CA PRO A 66 1.35 6.31 15.08
C PRO A 66 -0.13 5.99 14.80
N VAL A 67 -0.81 6.89 14.09
CA VAL A 67 -2.25 6.76 13.82
C VAL A 67 -2.54 6.81 12.33
N ASP A 68 -3.61 6.14 11.92
CA ASP A 68 -4.15 6.23 10.58
C ASP A 68 -4.97 7.53 10.37
N ALA A 69 -5.61 7.63 9.22
CA ALA A 69 -6.43 8.78 8.86
C ALA A 69 -7.64 9.00 9.79
N ASP A 70 -8.12 7.92 10.41
CA ASP A 70 -9.24 7.93 11.35
C ASP A 70 -8.80 8.18 12.80
N GLY A 71 -7.51 8.42 13.03
CA GLY A 71 -6.93 8.61 14.35
C GLY A 71 -6.75 7.32 15.16
N LYS A 72 -6.91 6.15 14.55
CA LYS A 72 -6.72 4.86 15.22
C LYS A 72 -5.24 4.44 15.21
N PRO A 73 -4.71 3.86 16.30
CA PRO A 73 -3.35 3.36 16.34
C PRO A 73 -3.06 2.38 15.21
N SER A 74 -2.05 2.65 14.38
CA SER A 74 -1.77 1.91 13.16
C SER A 74 -0.28 1.89 12.84
N ALA A 75 0.24 0.72 12.42
CA ALA A 75 1.56 0.56 11.84
C ALA A 75 1.52 0.44 10.32
N SER A 76 0.46 0.98 9.69
CA SER A 76 0.36 1.04 8.24
C SER A 76 1.44 1.95 7.65
N ARG A 77 1.76 1.71 6.36
CA ARG A 77 2.71 2.57 5.64
C ARG A 77 2.32 4.05 5.71
N GLN A 78 1.02 4.34 5.61
CA GLN A 78 0.51 5.71 5.65
C GLN A 78 0.73 6.36 7.03
N ALA A 79 0.40 5.64 8.10
CA ALA A 79 0.61 6.12 9.47
C ALA A 79 2.08 6.37 9.82
N LEU A 80 3.00 5.56 9.26
CA LEU A 80 4.43 5.63 9.57
C LEU A 80 5.21 6.56 8.66
N ARG A 81 4.67 6.94 7.50
CA ARG A 81 5.41 7.74 6.52
C ARG A 81 5.86 9.10 7.06
N ALA A 82 5.04 9.75 7.88
CA ALA A 82 5.37 11.04 8.47
C ALA A 82 6.60 10.99 9.42
N TYR A 83 6.92 9.82 9.94
CA TYR A 83 8.06 9.61 10.85
C TYR A 83 9.32 9.11 10.14
N SER A 84 9.23 8.77 8.85
CA SER A 84 10.34 8.12 8.15
C SER A 84 11.54 9.05 7.90
N ALA A 85 11.34 10.37 7.88
CA ALA A 85 12.43 11.31 7.72
C ALA A 85 13.33 11.41 8.97
N ASP A 86 12.74 11.28 10.16
CA ASP A 86 13.39 11.54 11.44
C ASP A 86 13.81 10.24 12.16
N HIS A 87 13.33 9.08 11.73
CA HIS A 87 13.56 7.80 12.39
C HIS A 87 14.03 6.72 11.43
N GLU A 88 15.31 6.38 11.47
CA GLU A 88 15.90 5.32 10.65
C GLU A 88 15.19 3.97 10.82
N VAL A 89 14.77 3.63 12.05
CA VAL A 89 14.01 2.41 12.34
C VAL A 89 12.73 2.31 11.51
N ILE A 90 12.06 3.44 11.26
CA ILE A 90 10.85 3.49 10.43
C ILE A 90 11.18 3.29 8.95
N GLN A 91 12.27 3.89 8.46
CA GLN A 91 12.73 3.70 7.07
C GLN A 91 13.01 2.21 6.80
N VAL A 92 13.82 1.60 7.65
CA VAL A 92 14.18 0.17 7.52
C VAL A 92 12.96 -0.74 7.66
N TYR A 93 12.01 -0.39 8.53
CA TYR A 93 10.73 -1.13 8.61
C TYR A 93 9.93 -1.06 7.31
N LEU A 94 9.77 0.13 6.73
CA LEU A 94 9.02 0.32 5.50
C LEU A 94 9.67 -0.40 4.30
N GLU A 95 11.00 -0.39 4.22
CA GLU A 95 11.77 -1.13 3.22
C GLU A 95 11.62 -2.64 3.39
N TRP A 96 11.73 -3.12 4.63
CA TRP A 96 11.49 -4.53 4.93
C TRP A 96 10.08 -4.96 4.53
N LYS A 97 9.05 -4.20 4.91
CA LYS A 97 7.65 -4.49 4.52
C LYS A 97 7.47 -4.55 3.00
N ARG A 98 8.12 -3.64 2.27
CA ARG A 98 8.08 -3.65 0.80
C ARG A 98 8.72 -4.93 0.23
N SER A 99 9.87 -5.31 0.76
CA SER A 99 10.59 -6.52 0.35
C SER A 99 9.84 -7.79 0.74
N ASP A 100 9.26 -7.84 1.94
CA ASP A 100 8.48 -8.98 2.43
C ASP A 100 7.21 -9.20 1.59
N LYS A 101 6.51 -8.12 1.21
CA LYS A 101 5.36 -8.21 0.31
C LYS A 101 5.74 -8.77 -1.07
N ARG A 102 6.91 -8.36 -1.61
CA ARG A 102 7.44 -8.92 -2.87
C ARG A 102 7.76 -10.41 -2.74
N ARG A 103 8.44 -10.80 -1.65
CA ARG A 103 8.73 -12.20 -1.36
C ARG A 103 7.47 -13.05 -1.30
N GLN A 104 6.47 -12.62 -0.53
CA GLN A 104 5.17 -13.31 -0.41
C GLN A 104 4.48 -13.47 -1.77
N MET A 105 4.55 -12.46 -2.63
CA MET A 105 3.99 -12.54 -3.98
C MET A 105 4.72 -13.59 -4.83
N ILE A 106 6.06 -13.61 -4.81
CA ILE A 106 6.86 -14.59 -5.53
C ILE A 106 6.55 -16.00 -5.03
N GLU A 107 6.52 -16.21 -3.72
CA GLU A 107 6.18 -17.51 -3.12
C GLU A 107 4.77 -17.97 -3.55
N SER A 108 3.79 -17.05 -3.50
CA SER A 108 2.42 -17.35 -3.95
C SER A 108 2.32 -17.71 -5.43
N ILE A 109 3.14 -17.08 -6.28
CA ILE A 109 3.22 -17.40 -7.70
C ILE A 109 3.85 -18.78 -7.88
N GLN A 110 4.98 -19.04 -7.22
CA GLN A 110 5.69 -20.33 -7.32
C GLN A 110 4.82 -21.49 -6.82
N GLU A 111 4.08 -21.32 -5.73
CA GLU A 111 3.15 -22.34 -5.22
C GLU A 111 1.99 -22.68 -6.18
N LYS A 112 1.64 -21.75 -7.07
CA LYS A 112 0.50 -21.89 -7.99
C LYS A 112 0.94 -22.13 -9.44
N MET A 113 2.24 -22.16 -9.68
CA MET A 113 2.80 -22.52 -10.99
C MET A 113 2.57 -24.02 -11.22
N ASP A 114 2.05 -24.37 -12.39
CA ASP A 114 1.89 -25.75 -12.80
C ASP A 114 3.20 -26.34 -13.38
N ASP A 115 3.20 -27.64 -13.63
CA ASP A 115 4.37 -28.37 -14.13
C ASP A 115 4.85 -27.87 -15.52
N THR A 116 4.02 -27.09 -16.20
CA THR A 116 4.35 -26.48 -17.49
C THR A 116 4.88 -25.04 -17.37
N GLY A 117 5.03 -24.54 -16.14
CA GLY A 117 5.52 -23.19 -15.86
C GLY A 117 4.45 -22.09 -15.93
N PHE A 118 3.18 -22.45 -16.12
CA PHE A 118 2.10 -21.47 -16.18
C PHE A 118 1.48 -21.20 -14.81
N VAL A 119 1.08 -19.96 -14.62
CA VAL A 119 0.31 -19.52 -13.45
C VAL A 119 -1.12 -19.17 -13.90
N ARG A 120 -2.08 -19.98 -13.47
CA ARG A 120 -3.49 -19.86 -13.84
C ARG A 120 -4.31 -19.28 -12.70
N ALA A 121 -4.33 -17.94 -12.62
CA ALA A 121 -5.13 -17.24 -11.63
C ALA A 121 -6.63 -17.37 -11.92
N SER A 122 -7.44 -17.34 -10.88
CA SER A 122 -8.90 -17.33 -10.99
C SER A 122 -9.43 -15.90 -10.97
N TYR A 123 -10.10 -15.50 -12.05
CA TYR A 123 -10.76 -14.21 -12.16
C TYR A 123 -12.26 -14.35 -11.89
N MET A 124 -12.79 -13.56 -10.97
CA MET A 124 -14.20 -13.52 -10.63
C MET A 124 -14.81 -12.22 -11.17
N GLN A 125 -15.79 -12.36 -12.06
CA GLN A 125 -16.58 -11.23 -12.51
C GLN A 125 -17.39 -10.68 -11.34
N LEU A 126 -17.49 -9.35 -11.25
CA LEU A 126 -18.21 -8.67 -10.17
C LEU A 126 -17.75 -9.09 -8.76
N GLY A 127 -16.49 -9.51 -8.62
CA GLY A 127 -15.94 -10.00 -7.35
C GLY A 127 -15.63 -8.90 -6.31
N ALA A 128 -15.79 -7.62 -6.68
CA ALA A 128 -15.67 -6.47 -5.78
C ALA A 128 -17.01 -5.73 -5.70
N GLU A 129 -17.29 -5.07 -4.57
CA GLU A 129 -18.50 -4.26 -4.37
C GLU A 129 -18.66 -3.14 -5.43
N SER A 130 -17.55 -2.65 -5.95
CA SER A 130 -17.51 -1.65 -7.05
C SER A 130 -17.90 -2.20 -8.42
N GLY A 131 -18.25 -3.49 -8.54
CA GLY A 131 -18.52 -4.16 -9.82
C GLY A 131 -17.27 -4.52 -10.62
N ARG A 132 -16.06 -4.28 -10.10
CA ARG A 132 -14.80 -4.67 -10.75
C ARG A 132 -14.56 -6.18 -10.61
N MET A 133 -13.81 -6.75 -11.55
CA MET A 133 -13.29 -8.11 -11.40
C MET A 133 -12.32 -8.18 -10.23
N SER A 134 -12.33 -9.29 -9.51
CA SER A 134 -11.29 -9.66 -8.56
C SER A 134 -10.50 -10.86 -9.05
N CYS A 135 -9.27 -11.03 -8.52
CA CYS A 135 -8.35 -12.09 -8.92
C CYS A 135 -7.76 -12.77 -7.68
N ILE A 136 -7.77 -14.10 -7.69
CA ILE A 136 -7.23 -14.94 -6.61
C ILE A 136 -6.41 -16.11 -7.17
N LYS A 137 -5.56 -16.69 -6.34
CA LYS A 137 -4.81 -17.94 -6.57
C LYS A 137 -3.88 -17.96 -7.80
N PRO A 138 -2.87 -17.08 -7.86
CA PRO A 138 -2.56 -15.92 -7.03
C PRO A 138 -3.33 -14.66 -7.48
N ASN A 139 -3.24 -13.57 -6.72
CA ASN A 139 -3.84 -12.31 -7.14
C ASN A 139 -2.92 -11.55 -8.10
N ASN A 140 -3.05 -11.82 -9.39
CA ASN A 140 -2.24 -11.20 -10.44
C ASN A 140 -2.47 -9.68 -10.59
N GLN A 141 -3.62 -9.16 -10.13
CA GLN A 141 -3.90 -7.72 -10.11
C GLN A 141 -3.00 -6.94 -9.13
N GLN A 142 -2.35 -7.63 -8.19
CA GLN A 142 -1.42 -7.04 -7.23
C GLN A 142 0.06 -7.19 -7.61
N ILE A 143 0.38 -7.69 -8.79
CA ILE A 143 1.76 -7.80 -9.27
C ILE A 143 2.44 -6.43 -9.22
N PRO A 144 3.61 -6.30 -8.58
CA PRO A 144 4.34 -5.05 -8.48
C PRO A 144 4.63 -4.44 -9.86
N ARG A 145 4.60 -3.11 -9.93
CA ARG A 145 4.87 -2.39 -11.19
C ARG A 145 6.36 -2.31 -11.53
N ASP A 146 7.23 -2.85 -10.69
CA ASP A 146 8.67 -2.75 -10.96
C ASP A 146 9.07 -3.67 -12.13
N LYS A 147 10.00 -3.15 -12.93
CA LYS A 147 10.40 -3.79 -14.17
C LYS A 147 11.03 -5.18 -13.95
N GLN A 148 11.82 -5.35 -12.89
CA GLN A 148 12.48 -6.63 -12.59
C GLN A 148 11.47 -7.72 -12.27
N PHE A 149 10.40 -7.36 -11.52
CA PHE A 149 9.36 -8.34 -11.23
C PHE A 149 8.54 -8.68 -12.48
N ARG A 150 8.17 -7.67 -13.27
CA ARG A 150 7.37 -7.88 -14.48
C ARG A 150 8.13 -8.61 -15.59
N SER A 151 9.44 -8.45 -15.67
CA SER A 151 10.25 -9.18 -16.66
C SER A 151 10.35 -10.68 -16.40
N CYS A 152 9.90 -11.17 -15.23
CA CYS A 152 9.79 -12.60 -14.96
C CYS A 152 8.49 -13.22 -15.52
N VAL A 153 7.58 -12.41 -16.07
CA VAL A 153 6.33 -12.87 -16.68
C VAL A 153 6.52 -12.80 -18.18
N GLU A 154 6.62 -13.96 -18.82
CA GLU A 154 6.94 -14.09 -20.23
C GLU A 154 5.80 -14.79 -20.98
N ALA A 155 5.68 -14.50 -22.26
CA ALA A 155 4.82 -15.27 -23.15
C ALA A 155 5.52 -16.60 -23.51
N PRO A 156 4.79 -17.70 -23.77
CA PRO A 156 5.36 -18.90 -24.33
C PRO A 156 6.04 -18.64 -25.69
N ASP A 157 6.96 -19.52 -26.07
CA ASP A 157 7.64 -19.44 -27.37
C ASP A 157 6.64 -19.31 -28.52
N GLY A 158 6.86 -18.31 -29.36
CA GLY A 158 5.98 -18.00 -30.49
C GLY A 158 4.72 -17.21 -30.14
N TRP A 159 4.55 -16.78 -28.86
CA TRP A 159 3.45 -15.94 -28.39
C TRP A 159 3.94 -14.57 -27.99
N LEU A 160 2.99 -13.63 -27.88
CA LEU A 160 3.23 -12.27 -27.40
C LEU A 160 2.27 -11.95 -26.26
N LEU A 161 2.75 -11.23 -25.26
CA LEU A 161 1.90 -10.56 -24.29
C LEU A 161 1.44 -9.23 -24.88
N VAL A 162 0.13 -9.06 -24.96
CA VAL A 162 -0.50 -7.80 -25.38
C VAL A 162 -1.10 -7.13 -24.15
N ASP A 163 -0.63 -5.91 -23.87
CA ASP A 163 -1.17 -5.05 -22.80
C ASP A 163 -1.94 -3.92 -23.48
N ALA A 164 -3.25 -3.86 -23.24
CA ALA A 164 -4.13 -2.84 -23.79
C ALA A 164 -4.99 -2.25 -22.66
N ASP A 165 -4.89 -0.94 -22.48
CA ASP A 165 -5.63 -0.21 -21.46
C ASP A 165 -6.36 0.99 -22.08
N PHE A 166 -7.56 1.24 -21.62
CA PHE A 166 -8.31 2.43 -22.01
C PHE A 166 -7.74 3.66 -21.31
N SER A 167 -7.22 4.60 -22.09
CA SER A 167 -6.67 5.83 -21.53
C SER A 167 -7.74 6.61 -20.76
N GLN A 168 -7.57 6.70 -19.44
CA GLN A 168 -8.37 7.53 -18.52
C GLN A 168 -9.89 7.34 -18.66
N MET A 169 -10.34 6.12 -18.88
CA MET A 169 -11.74 5.79 -19.16
C MET A 169 -12.71 6.37 -18.11
N GLU A 170 -12.37 6.27 -16.82
CA GLU A 170 -13.24 6.73 -15.74
C GLU A 170 -13.47 8.25 -15.79
N LEU A 171 -12.42 9.03 -16.04
CA LEU A 171 -12.54 10.49 -16.20
C LEU A 171 -13.30 10.89 -17.46
N ARG A 172 -13.12 10.16 -18.56
CA ARG A 172 -13.88 10.38 -19.80
C ARG A 172 -15.37 10.14 -19.60
N LEU A 173 -15.72 9.07 -18.91
CA LEU A 173 -17.10 8.75 -18.57
C LEU A 173 -17.70 9.80 -17.62
N ALA A 174 -16.94 10.21 -16.60
CA ALA A 174 -17.37 11.24 -15.65
C ALA A 174 -17.64 12.58 -16.37
N ALA A 175 -16.73 13.02 -17.23
CA ALA A 175 -16.90 14.23 -18.02
C ALA A 175 -18.15 14.17 -18.91
N ALA A 176 -18.39 13.05 -19.57
CA ALA A 176 -19.55 12.84 -20.42
C ALA A 176 -20.87 12.84 -19.64
N VAL A 177 -20.90 12.16 -18.48
CA VAL A 177 -22.11 12.08 -17.63
C VAL A 177 -22.39 13.42 -16.95
N ALA A 178 -21.36 14.15 -16.52
CA ALA A 178 -21.50 15.47 -15.91
C ALA A 178 -21.81 16.57 -16.92
N GLY A 179 -21.58 16.33 -18.21
CA GLY A 179 -21.67 17.37 -19.25
C GLY A 179 -20.59 18.44 -19.10
N ASP A 180 -19.40 18.06 -18.65
CA ASP A 180 -18.26 18.98 -18.48
C ASP A 180 -17.61 19.23 -19.85
N ASP A 181 -18.10 20.28 -20.56
CA ASP A 181 -17.61 20.66 -21.90
C ASP A 181 -16.12 20.93 -21.94
N ARG A 182 -15.54 21.47 -20.87
CA ARG A 182 -14.12 21.76 -20.79
C ARG A 182 -13.29 20.50 -20.75
N MET A 183 -13.69 19.54 -19.91
CA MET A 183 -13.02 18.27 -19.80
C MET A 183 -13.22 17.43 -21.08
N ILE A 184 -14.44 17.44 -21.65
CA ILE A 184 -14.76 16.75 -22.91
C ILE A 184 -13.86 17.29 -24.03
N LYS A 185 -13.75 18.61 -24.14
CA LYS A 185 -12.89 19.25 -25.16
C LYS A 185 -11.43 18.89 -24.97
N ALA A 186 -10.91 18.93 -23.74
CA ALA A 186 -9.54 18.54 -23.46
C ALA A 186 -9.23 17.12 -23.95
N PHE A 187 -10.17 16.17 -23.74
CA PHE A 187 -10.02 14.80 -24.25
C PHE A 187 -10.08 14.71 -25.78
N GLN A 188 -10.91 15.52 -26.43
CA GLN A 188 -11.00 15.57 -27.90
C GLN A 188 -9.74 16.15 -28.54
N ASP A 189 -9.17 17.16 -27.91
CA ASP A 189 -7.94 17.84 -28.37
C ASP A 189 -6.67 17.05 -28.01
N GLY A 190 -6.80 15.93 -27.27
CA GLY A 190 -5.68 15.10 -26.85
C GLY A 190 -4.85 15.70 -25.71
N GLU A 191 -5.42 16.66 -25.00
CA GLU A 191 -4.77 17.30 -23.85
C GLU A 191 -4.82 16.37 -22.62
N ASP A 192 -3.89 16.58 -21.69
CA ASP A 192 -3.90 15.88 -20.41
C ASP A 192 -4.88 16.54 -19.44
N PRO A 193 -5.98 15.87 -19.04
CA PRO A 193 -7.01 16.46 -18.18
C PRO A 193 -6.48 16.89 -16.81
N HIS A 194 -5.39 16.29 -16.35
CA HIS A 194 -4.77 16.69 -15.08
C HIS A 194 -4.03 18.03 -15.23
N THR A 195 -3.46 18.30 -16.39
CA THR A 195 -2.85 19.61 -16.72
C THR A 195 -3.94 20.67 -16.83
N VAL A 196 -5.02 20.38 -17.56
CA VAL A 196 -6.17 21.30 -17.68
C VAL A 196 -6.76 21.66 -16.31
N THR A 197 -6.90 20.67 -15.43
CA THR A 197 -7.36 20.91 -14.06
C THR A 197 -6.34 21.71 -13.27
N ALA A 198 -5.05 21.39 -13.37
CA ALA A 198 -3.97 22.10 -12.66
C ALA A 198 -3.97 23.60 -12.98
N GLU A 199 -4.11 23.95 -14.25
CA GLU A 199 -4.25 25.34 -14.71
C GLU A 199 -5.51 26.01 -14.18
N ALA A 200 -6.63 25.26 -14.14
CA ALA A 200 -7.91 25.80 -13.68
C ALA A 200 -7.93 26.16 -12.20
N ILE A 201 -7.28 25.34 -11.36
CA ILE A 201 -7.27 25.54 -9.90
C ILE A 201 -5.95 26.13 -9.38
N GLY A 202 -4.98 26.39 -10.26
CA GLY A 202 -3.71 27.04 -9.89
C GLY A 202 -2.78 26.15 -9.08
N CYS A 203 -2.74 24.83 -9.34
CA CYS A 203 -1.88 23.88 -8.63
C CYS A 203 -0.96 23.11 -9.58
N ASP A 204 -0.06 22.27 -9.04
CA ASP A 204 0.73 21.36 -9.84
C ASP A 204 -0.11 20.18 -10.38
N ARG A 205 0.36 19.57 -11.49
CA ARG A 205 -0.30 18.46 -12.16
C ARG A 205 -0.58 17.25 -11.26
N GLN A 206 0.31 16.98 -10.29
CA GLN A 206 0.16 15.82 -9.42
C GLN A 206 -0.93 16.06 -8.38
N THR A 207 -1.04 17.27 -7.87
CA THR A 207 -2.15 17.72 -7.02
C THR A 207 -3.47 17.65 -7.77
N ALA A 208 -3.54 18.16 -8.99
CA ALA A 208 -4.71 18.07 -9.86
C ALA A 208 -5.13 16.62 -10.14
N LYS A 209 -4.17 15.72 -10.36
CA LYS A 209 -4.44 14.28 -10.49
C LYS A 209 -5.11 13.71 -9.25
N SER A 210 -4.63 14.10 -8.07
CA SER A 210 -5.22 13.68 -6.80
C SER A 210 -6.62 14.24 -6.61
N ALA A 211 -6.84 15.50 -7.01
CA ALA A 211 -8.14 16.15 -6.98
C ALA A 211 -9.15 15.45 -7.91
N ASN A 212 -8.78 15.26 -9.16
CA ASN A 212 -9.66 14.62 -10.16
C ASN A 212 -10.14 13.24 -9.73
N PHE A 213 -9.25 12.38 -9.23
CA PHE A 213 -9.65 11.07 -8.75
C PHE A 213 -10.36 11.13 -7.40
N GLY A 214 -9.92 11.97 -6.48
CA GLY A 214 -10.57 12.16 -5.19
C GLY A 214 -12.02 12.59 -5.35
N LEU A 215 -12.28 13.61 -6.14
CA LEU A 215 -13.62 14.14 -6.41
C LEU A 215 -14.48 13.13 -7.18
N LEU A 216 -13.90 12.46 -8.19
CA LEU A 216 -14.60 11.42 -8.96
C LEU A 216 -15.17 10.32 -8.07
N TYR A 217 -14.45 9.95 -7.01
CA TYR A 217 -14.89 8.95 -6.03
C TYR A 217 -15.63 9.54 -4.82
N GLY A 218 -16.10 10.78 -4.91
CA GLY A 218 -16.90 11.40 -3.86
C GLY A 218 -16.12 11.76 -2.59
N SER A 219 -14.81 11.94 -2.70
CA SER A 219 -14.00 12.36 -1.57
C SER A 219 -14.28 13.81 -1.22
N GLY A 220 -14.71 14.10 0.01
CA GLY A 220 -14.65 15.45 0.55
C GLY A 220 -13.20 15.86 0.88
N ALA A 221 -13.00 17.09 1.37
CA ALA A 221 -11.68 17.63 1.69
C ALA A 221 -10.77 16.71 2.55
N PRO A 222 -11.26 16.02 3.60
CA PRO A 222 -10.45 15.05 4.34
C PRO A 222 -10.01 13.86 3.48
N GLY A 223 -10.89 13.35 2.63
CA GLY A 223 -10.60 12.25 1.72
C GLY A 223 -9.57 12.66 0.66
N LEU A 224 -9.72 13.85 0.08
CA LEU A 224 -8.78 14.40 -0.90
C LEU A 224 -7.39 14.57 -0.30
N ARG A 225 -7.27 15.15 0.89
CA ARG A 225 -6.00 15.26 1.63
C ARG A 225 -5.36 13.89 1.85
N ASN A 226 -6.13 12.90 2.28
CA ASN A 226 -5.63 11.55 2.54
C ASN A 226 -5.18 10.87 1.24
N TYR A 227 -5.92 11.05 0.15
CA TYR A 227 -5.55 10.51 -1.15
C TYR A 227 -4.27 11.16 -1.70
N ALA A 228 -4.14 12.48 -1.62
CA ALA A 228 -2.92 13.22 -1.95
C ALA A 228 -1.72 12.70 -1.13
N GLY A 229 -1.90 12.52 0.18
CA GLY A 229 -0.90 11.94 1.07
C GLY A 229 -0.47 10.53 0.65
N SER A 230 -1.39 9.68 0.16
CA SER A 230 -1.05 8.35 -0.37
C SER A 230 -0.15 8.39 -1.60
N MET A 231 -0.25 9.46 -2.38
CA MET A 231 0.58 9.70 -3.57
C MET A 231 1.89 10.46 -3.25
N GLY A 232 2.07 10.87 -2.00
CA GLY A 232 3.27 11.58 -1.57
C GLY A 232 3.17 13.09 -1.59
N ILE A 233 1.98 13.63 -1.79
CA ILE A 233 1.70 15.05 -1.82
C ILE A 233 1.27 15.48 -0.43
N THR A 234 1.94 16.49 0.13
CA THR A 234 1.53 17.13 1.39
C THR A 234 0.49 18.18 1.06
N MET A 235 -0.70 18.06 1.66
CA MET A 235 -1.83 18.97 1.47
C MET A 235 -2.49 19.22 2.82
N THR A 236 -2.74 20.46 3.15
CA THR A 236 -3.51 20.85 4.34
C THR A 236 -5.01 20.62 4.11
N LEU A 237 -5.79 20.63 5.20
CA LEU A 237 -7.24 20.52 5.09
C LEU A 237 -7.85 21.76 4.43
N GLU A 238 -7.27 22.93 4.66
CA GLU A 238 -7.69 24.21 4.07
C GLU A 238 -7.47 24.19 2.55
N GLU A 239 -6.28 23.78 2.09
CA GLU A 239 -5.99 23.60 0.66
C GLU A 239 -6.94 22.58 0.01
N ALA A 240 -7.19 21.45 0.67
CA ALA A 240 -8.13 20.45 0.16
C ALA A 240 -9.59 20.95 0.12
N SER A 241 -9.95 21.91 0.96
CA SER A 241 -11.30 22.51 0.99
C SER A 241 -11.47 23.61 -0.04
N ALA A 242 -10.37 24.18 -0.51
CA ALA A 242 -10.37 25.22 -1.54
C ALA A 242 -10.45 24.66 -2.98
N ILE A 243 -10.19 23.38 -3.15
CA ILE A 243 -10.30 22.59 -4.39
C ILE A 243 -11.75 22.08 -4.54
#